data_8aa51380bb1dea9189eb8857dcd7fd0e
#
_entry.id   8aa51380bb1dea9189eb8857dcd7fd0e
#
_cell.length_a   1.000
_cell.length_b   1.000
_cell.length_c   1.000
_cell.angle_alpha   90.00
_cell.angle_beta   90.00
_cell.angle_gamma   90.00
#
_symmetry.space_group_name_H-M   'P 1'
#
loop_
_entity.id
_entity.type
_entity.pdbx_description
1 polymer ?
#
loop_
_entity_poly.entity_id
_entity_poly.type
_entity_poly.pdbx_seq_one_letter_code
_entity_poly.pdbx_strand_id
1 'polypeptide(L)'
;MPSLTWSDSLANNLAPMDETHREFVDCYNAVACAAPEDFLPALDRLIAHTVAHFDLENGWMAAVDFPGCHRAEHDRVLAVMHDIRKRVEKGDMFLGRRLIEELPAWFENHVNGMDAALAFHLDSIGFDFEQGTLKPLAEGEQRGAGCACASMNTPEAASTTAAPTAA
;
A
#
# COMPACT_ATOMS: atom_id res chain seq x y z
N MET A 1 -4.19 13.70 -21.50
CA MET A 1 -3.21 12.96 -20.70
C MET A 1 -3.82 12.70 -19.34
N PRO A 2 -3.76 11.49 -18.79
CA PRO A 2 -4.21 11.25 -17.43
C PRO A 2 -3.33 12.11 -16.49
N SER A 3 -3.97 12.82 -15.57
CA SER A 3 -3.27 13.58 -14.52
C SER A 3 -3.87 13.18 -13.18
N LEU A 4 -3.03 13.02 -12.19
CA LEU A 4 -3.43 12.77 -10.82
C LEU A 4 -3.30 14.07 -10.05
N THR A 5 -4.32 14.44 -9.29
CA THR A 5 -4.31 15.66 -8.50
C THR A 5 -4.43 15.28 -7.02
N TRP A 6 -3.51 15.79 -6.21
CA TRP A 6 -3.65 15.65 -4.76
C TRP A 6 -4.95 16.33 -4.30
N SER A 7 -5.68 15.65 -3.45
CA SER A 7 -6.86 16.20 -2.78
C SER A 7 -6.99 15.57 -1.39
N ASP A 8 -7.81 16.20 -0.54
CA ASP A 8 -8.07 15.69 0.82
C ASP A 8 -8.68 14.28 0.85
N SER A 9 -9.25 13.82 -0.28
CA SER A 9 -9.75 12.46 -0.41
C SER A 9 -8.63 11.40 -0.49
N LEU A 10 -7.39 11.81 -0.69
CA LEU A 10 -6.20 10.96 -0.67
C LEU A 10 -5.40 11.10 0.63
N ALA A 11 -5.90 11.88 1.59
CA ALA A 11 -5.23 12.08 2.87
C ALA A 11 -5.68 11.01 3.88
N ASN A 12 -4.72 10.36 4.51
CA ASN A 12 -4.94 9.42 5.60
C ASN A 12 -4.76 10.07 6.98
N ASN A 13 -4.55 11.38 7.02
CA ASN A 13 -4.29 12.19 8.23
C ASN A 13 -3.06 11.69 9.03
N LEU A 14 -2.12 11.11 8.33
CA LEU A 14 -0.85 10.63 8.84
C LEU A 14 0.26 11.32 8.07
N ALA A 15 0.87 12.37 8.66
CA ALA A 15 1.76 13.28 7.95
C ALA A 15 2.89 12.59 7.15
N PRO A 16 3.63 11.60 7.67
CA PRO A 16 4.67 10.91 6.88
C PRO A 16 4.11 10.13 5.68
N MET A 17 2.93 9.52 5.81
CA MET A 17 2.27 8.79 4.73
C MET A 17 1.71 9.76 3.68
N ASP A 18 1.02 10.81 4.11
CA ASP A 18 0.45 11.83 3.21
C ASP A 18 1.53 12.56 2.40
N GLU A 19 2.74 12.74 2.96
CA GLU A 19 3.89 13.31 2.25
C GLU A 19 4.34 12.40 1.11
N THR A 20 4.53 11.11 1.37
CA THR A 20 4.92 10.15 0.32
C THR A 20 3.86 10.02 -0.77
N HIS A 21 2.57 10.17 -0.43
CA HIS A 21 1.49 10.19 -1.41
C HIS A 21 1.55 11.42 -2.32
N ARG A 22 1.87 12.61 -1.78
CA ARG A 22 2.06 13.83 -2.59
C ARG A 22 3.24 13.68 -3.55
N GLU A 23 4.36 13.16 -3.05
CA GLU A 23 5.54 12.88 -3.87
C GLU A 23 5.26 11.86 -4.98
N PHE A 24 4.44 10.83 -4.68
CA PHE A 24 3.97 9.87 -5.70
C PHE A 24 3.19 10.59 -6.80
N VAL A 25 2.25 11.47 -6.45
CA VAL A 25 1.47 12.27 -7.40
C VAL A 25 2.37 13.09 -8.31
N ASP A 26 3.42 13.73 -7.76
CA ASP A 26 4.38 14.53 -8.52
C ASP A 26 5.20 13.66 -9.47
N CYS A 27 5.73 12.52 -9.00
CA CYS A 27 6.47 11.56 -9.83
C CYS A 27 5.58 10.97 -10.94
N TYR A 28 4.34 10.61 -10.61
CA TYR A 28 3.36 10.12 -11.58
C TYR A 28 3.10 11.14 -12.69
N ASN A 29 2.82 12.39 -12.34
CA ASN A 29 2.55 13.45 -13.31
C ASN A 29 3.75 13.72 -14.22
N ALA A 30 4.97 13.62 -13.68
CA ALA A 30 6.19 13.74 -14.47
C ALA A 30 6.27 12.67 -15.57
N VAL A 31 5.93 11.41 -15.27
CA VAL A 31 5.89 10.33 -16.28
C VAL A 31 4.73 10.53 -17.26
N ALA A 32 3.55 10.88 -16.76
CA ALA A 32 2.35 11.06 -17.58
C ALA A 32 2.53 12.14 -18.66
N CYS A 33 3.28 13.21 -18.32
CA CYS A 33 3.56 14.34 -19.22
C CYS A 33 4.86 14.18 -20.00
N ALA A 34 5.66 13.14 -19.76
CA ALA A 34 6.97 12.96 -20.38
C ALA A 34 6.91 12.79 -21.89
N ALA A 35 7.84 13.42 -22.63
CA ALA A 35 8.11 13.12 -24.01
C ALA A 35 8.62 11.66 -24.16
N PRO A 36 8.53 11.05 -25.34
CA PRO A 36 8.95 9.66 -25.54
C PRO A 36 10.40 9.39 -25.07
N GLU A 37 11.31 10.30 -25.31
CA GLU A 37 12.73 10.23 -24.93
C GLU A 37 12.95 10.35 -23.41
N ASP A 38 12.07 11.06 -22.70
CA ASP A 38 12.14 11.28 -21.25
C ASP A 38 11.32 10.27 -20.46
N PHE A 39 10.52 9.44 -21.13
CA PHE A 39 9.56 8.55 -20.47
C PHE A 39 10.26 7.53 -19.56
N LEU A 40 11.30 6.83 -20.05
CA LEU A 40 11.99 5.82 -19.27
C LEU A 40 12.70 6.40 -18.04
N PRO A 41 13.46 7.51 -18.15
CA PRO A 41 14.02 8.17 -16.97
C PRO A 41 12.97 8.64 -15.94
N ALA A 42 11.83 9.11 -16.41
CA ALA A 42 10.74 9.53 -15.53
C ALA A 42 10.07 8.31 -14.85
N LEU A 43 9.87 7.21 -15.59
CA LEU A 43 9.37 5.95 -15.04
C LEU A 43 10.32 5.36 -13.99
N ASP A 44 11.63 5.44 -14.22
CA ASP A 44 12.63 5.01 -13.25
C ASP A 44 12.55 5.79 -11.94
N ARG A 45 12.32 7.11 -12.00
CA ARG A 45 12.09 7.94 -10.80
C ARG A 45 10.81 7.55 -10.06
N LEU A 46 9.72 7.32 -10.79
CA LEU A 46 8.46 6.86 -10.18
C LEU A 46 8.62 5.51 -9.47
N ILE A 47 9.29 4.56 -10.11
CA ILE A 47 9.56 3.24 -9.52
C ILE A 47 10.43 3.39 -8.26
N ALA A 48 11.52 4.17 -8.34
CA ALA A 48 12.42 4.38 -7.20
C ALA A 48 11.68 5.01 -6.00
N HIS A 49 10.83 6.00 -6.27
CA HIS A 49 9.96 6.60 -5.24
C HIS A 49 8.99 5.56 -4.65
N THR A 50 8.32 4.78 -5.51
CA THR A 50 7.36 3.74 -5.06
C THR A 50 8.04 2.68 -4.19
N VAL A 51 9.26 2.27 -4.52
CA VAL A 51 10.06 1.35 -3.67
C VAL A 51 10.31 1.97 -2.30
N ALA A 52 10.81 3.21 -2.24
CA ALA A 52 11.11 3.88 -0.97
C ALA A 52 9.84 4.10 -0.12
N HIS A 53 8.73 4.47 -0.75
CA HIS A 53 7.42 4.62 -0.12
C HIS A 53 6.96 3.29 0.52
N PHE A 54 6.96 2.22 -0.25
CA PHE A 54 6.54 0.90 0.27
C PHE A 54 7.49 0.34 1.33
N ASP A 55 8.79 0.60 1.22
CA ASP A 55 9.76 0.21 2.25
C ASP A 55 9.48 0.91 3.58
N LEU A 56 9.08 2.19 3.55
CA LEU A 56 8.69 2.94 4.73
C LEU A 56 7.46 2.31 5.41
N GLU A 57 6.41 2.05 4.66
CA GLU A 57 5.18 1.43 5.18
C GLU A 57 5.39 -0.02 5.62
N ASN A 58 6.17 -0.80 4.86
CA ASN A 58 6.56 -2.16 5.24
C ASN A 58 7.33 -2.18 6.56
N GLY A 59 8.16 -1.15 6.82
CA GLY A 59 8.83 -0.96 8.09
C GLY A 59 7.85 -0.73 9.24
N TRP A 60 6.85 0.12 9.07
CA TRP A 60 5.80 0.34 10.08
C TRP A 60 4.98 -0.93 10.32
N MET A 61 4.55 -1.60 9.23
CA MET A 61 3.81 -2.86 9.33
C MET A 61 4.58 -3.95 10.07
N ALA A 62 5.87 -4.07 9.80
CA ALA A 62 6.73 -5.05 10.49
C ALA A 62 6.89 -4.74 11.99
N ALA A 63 6.96 -3.45 12.36
CA ALA A 63 7.12 -3.03 13.76
C ALA A 63 5.88 -3.35 14.62
N VAL A 64 4.71 -3.54 14.01
CA VAL A 64 3.42 -3.78 14.71
C VAL A 64 2.78 -5.12 14.37
N ASP A 65 3.48 -6.00 13.65
CA ASP A 65 2.98 -7.29 13.18
C ASP A 65 1.65 -7.16 12.40
N PHE A 66 1.59 -6.19 11.49
CA PHE A 66 0.40 -5.91 10.69
C PHE A 66 0.15 -7.03 9.67
N PRO A 67 -1.12 -7.36 9.32
CA PRO A 67 -1.44 -8.43 8.37
C PRO A 67 -0.73 -8.28 7.02
N GLY A 68 -0.15 -9.37 6.52
CA GLY A 68 0.73 -9.38 5.35
C GLY A 68 0.07 -9.13 3.98
N CYS A 69 -1.27 -9.00 3.91
CA CYS A 69 -1.98 -8.75 2.65
C CYS A 69 -1.60 -7.41 2.00
N HIS A 70 -1.37 -6.37 2.80
CA HIS A 70 -0.93 -5.06 2.32
C HIS A 70 0.48 -5.15 1.69
N ARG A 71 1.43 -5.77 2.40
CA ARG A 71 2.78 -6.00 1.87
C ARG A 71 2.77 -6.84 0.59
N ALA A 72 1.92 -7.87 0.52
CA ALA A 72 1.79 -8.70 -0.69
C ALA A 72 1.30 -7.88 -1.88
N GLU A 73 0.44 -6.89 -1.67
CA GLU A 73 0.00 -5.96 -2.73
C GLU A 73 1.15 -5.05 -3.18
N HIS A 74 1.98 -4.52 -2.26
CA HIS A 74 3.18 -3.79 -2.61
C HIS A 74 4.12 -4.60 -3.51
N ASP A 75 4.42 -5.84 -3.11
CA ASP A 75 5.28 -6.74 -3.88
C ASP A 75 4.71 -7.01 -5.28
N ARG A 76 3.38 -7.19 -5.39
CA ARG A 76 2.70 -7.42 -6.66
C ARG A 76 2.83 -6.21 -7.60
N VAL A 77 2.59 -5.02 -7.11
CA VAL A 77 2.64 -3.79 -7.91
C VAL A 77 4.06 -3.50 -8.38
N LEU A 78 5.04 -3.61 -7.49
CA LEU A 78 6.46 -3.43 -7.85
C LEU A 78 6.90 -4.44 -8.91
N ALA A 79 6.49 -5.70 -8.81
CA ALA A 79 6.79 -6.71 -9.82
C ALA A 79 6.24 -6.31 -11.20
N VAL A 80 5.00 -5.81 -11.27
CA VAL A 80 4.39 -5.31 -12.52
C VAL A 80 5.16 -4.10 -13.06
N MET A 81 5.46 -3.11 -12.21
CA MET A 81 6.19 -1.91 -12.62
C MET A 81 7.59 -2.26 -13.18
N HIS A 82 8.31 -3.15 -12.52
CA HIS A 82 9.63 -3.60 -12.97
C HIS A 82 9.58 -4.41 -14.29
N ASP A 83 8.55 -5.24 -14.47
CA ASP A 83 8.39 -5.98 -15.74
C ASP A 83 8.09 -5.02 -16.90
N ILE A 84 7.15 -4.10 -16.69
CA ILE A 84 6.81 -3.10 -17.71
C ILE A 84 8.01 -2.19 -18.00
N ARG A 85 8.76 -1.77 -17.00
CA ARG A 85 9.99 -0.99 -17.18
C ARG A 85 10.99 -1.68 -18.14
N LYS A 86 11.20 -2.99 -17.97
CA LYS A 86 12.06 -3.78 -18.87
C LYS A 86 11.55 -3.85 -20.31
N ARG A 87 10.22 -3.82 -20.49
CA ARG A 87 9.58 -3.80 -21.81
C ARG A 87 9.72 -2.43 -22.48
N VAL A 88 9.53 -1.35 -21.70
CA VAL A 88 9.74 0.02 -22.17
C VAL A 88 11.18 0.24 -22.63
N GLU A 89 12.16 -0.28 -21.88
CA GLU A 89 13.57 -0.24 -22.25
C GLU A 89 13.86 -0.93 -23.59
N LYS A 90 13.06 -1.93 -23.97
CA LYS A 90 13.13 -2.63 -25.26
C LYS A 90 12.26 -1.97 -26.35
N GLY A 91 11.67 -0.80 -26.06
CA GLY A 91 10.86 -0.02 -27.01
C GLY A 91 9.36 -0.23 -26.94
N ASP A 92 8.84 -1.05 -26.01
CA ASP A 92 7.40 -1.25 -25.84
C ASP A 92 6.76 -0.10 -25.09
N MET A 93 6.64 1.04 -25.73
CA MET A 93 6.01 2.24 -25.17
C MET A 93 4.51 2.08 -24.92
N PHE A 94 3.85 1.14 -25.61
CA PHE A 94 2.42 0.90 -25.43
C PHE A 94 2.13 0.41 -24.00
N LEU A 95 2.86 -0.60 -23.54
CA LEU A 95 2.70 -1.10 -22.16
C LEU A 95 3.07 -0.07 -21.10
N GLY A 96 4.11 0.74 -21.35
CA GLY A 96 4.46 1.84 -20.47
C GLY A 96 3.32 2.85 -20.31
N ARG A 97 2.74 3.29 -21.43
CA ARG A 97 1.59 4.21 -21.42
C ARG A 97 0.36 3.59 -20.75
N ARG A 98 0.12 2.30 -20.98
CA ARG A 98 -0.99 1.57 -20.35
C ARG A 98 -0.84 1.50 -18.81
N LEU A 99 0.36 1.27 -18.31
CA LEU A 99 0.64 1.35 -16.87
C LEU A 99 0.23 2.72 -16.30
N ILE A 100 0.63 3.81 -16.97
CA ILE A 100 0.31 5.16 -16.52
C ILE A 100 -1.20 5.47 -16.57
N GLU A 101 -1.94 4.86 -17.48
CA GLU A 101 -3.41 4.97 -17.53
C GLU A 101 -4.09 4.24 -16.36
N GLU A 102 -3.57 3.12 -15.90
CA GLU A 102 -4.17 2.29 -14.86
C GLU A 102 -3.76 2.70 -13.43
N LEU A 103 -2.58 3.29 -13.26
CA LEU A 103 -2.04 3.63 -11.95
C LEU A 103 -2.91 4.57 -11.10
N PRO A 104 -3.59 5.61 -11.63
CA PRO A 104 -4.42 6.48 -10.81
C PRO A 104 -5.54 5.76 -10.08
N ALA A 105 -6.26 4.89 -10.79
CA ALA A 105 -7.35 4.12 -10.19
C ALA A 105 -6.83 3.12 -9.14
N TRP A 106 -5.69 2.48 -9.43
CA TRP A 106 -5.05 1.61 -8.44
C TRP A 106 -4.61 2.40 -7.22
N PHE A 107 -3.92 3.54 -7.40
CA PHE A 107 -3.41 4.36 -6.30
C PHE A 107 -4.55 4.87 -5.40
N GLU A 108 -5.61 5.40 -5.98
CA GLU A 108 -6.78 5.86 -5.23
C GLU A 108 -7.41 4.73 -4.38
N ASN A 109 -7.58 3.55 -4.97
CA ASN A 109 -8.11 2.39 -4.24
C ASN A 109 -7.16 1.90 -3.13
N HIS A 110 -5.85 1.92 -3.38
CA HIS A 110 -4.84 1.51 -2.41
C HIS A 110 -4.81 2.45 -1.21
N VAL A 111 -4.72 3.76 -1.45
CA VAL A 111 -4.70 4.81 -0.42
C VAL A 111 -5.97 4.78 0.43
N ASN A 112 -7.14 4.68 -0.19
CA ASN A 112 -8.42 4.71 0.51
C ASN A 112 -8.80 3.39 1.18
N GLY A 113 -8.14 2.30 0.82
CA GLY A 113 -8.38 0.98 1.39
C GLY A 113 -7.27 0.53 2.35
N MET A 114 -6.10 0.21 1.79
CA MET A 114 -5.01 -0.43 2.54
C MET A 114 -4.25 0.56 3.42
N ASP A 115 -3.87 1.71 2.87
CA ASP A 115 -3.15 2.74 3.62
C ASP A 115 -4.03 3.37 4.70
N ALA A 116 -5.31 3.60 4.41
CA ALA A 116 -6.26 4.09 5.39
C ALA A 116 -6.41 3.11 6.58
N ALA A 117 -6.44 1.80 6.31
CA ALA A 117 -6.50 0.79 7.36
C ALA A 117 -5.21 0.75 8.19
N LEU A 118 -4.06 0.87 7.54
CA LEU A 118 -2.76 0.95 8.23
C LEU A 118 -2.67 2.22 9.08
N ALA A 119 -3.00 3.39 8.53
CA ALA A 119 -2.97 4.66 9.24
C ALA A 119 -3.88 4.64 10.46
N PHE A 120 -5.11 4.14 10.33
CA PHE A 120 -6.04 3.98 11.44
C PHE A 120 -5.47 3.07 12.53
N HIS A 121 -4.88 1.93 12.15
CA HIS A 121 -4.27 1.00 13.09
C HIS A 121 -3.12 1.65 13.86
N LEU A 122 -2.18 2.27 13.14
CA LEU A 122 -1.01 2.92 13.75
C LEU A 122 -1.40 4.04 14.71
N ASP A 123 -2.40 4.85 14.37
CA ASP A 123 -2.95 5.89 15.25
C ASP A 123 -3.60 5.28 16.49
N SER A 124 -4.43 4.23 16.33
CA SER A 124 -5.16 3.58 17.42
C SER A 124 -4.25 2.95 18.49
N ILE A 125 -3.07 2.49 18.09
CA ILE A 125 -2.09 1.87 19.01
C ILE A 125 -1.02 2.86 19.51
N GLY A 126 -1.10 4.15 19.10
CA GLY A 126 -0.14 5.17 19.49
C GLY A 126 1.27 4.91 18.96
N PHE A 127 1.40 4.63 17.65
CA PHE A 127 2.70 4.44 17.02
C PHE A 127 3.52 5.73 17.00
N ASP A 128 4.79 5.65 17.29
CA ASP A 128 5.74 6.75 17.23
C ASP A 128 6.56 6.68 15.95
N PHE A 129 6.28 7.59 15.02
CA PHE A 129 6.93 7.63 13.71
C PHE A 129 8.37 8.14 13.77
N GLU A 130 8.74 8.92 14.80
CA GLU A 130 10.11 9.41 14.99
C GLU A 130 11.02 8.29 15.49
N GLN A 131 10.49 7.44 16.37
CA GLN A 131 11.22 6.29 16.93
C GLN A 131 11.02 5.00 16.11
N GLY A 132 10.01 4.94 15.23
CA GLY A 132 9.65 3.74 14.49
C GLY A 132 9.12 2.60 15.37
N THR A 133 8.57 2.93 16.55
CA THR A 133 8.15 1.98 17.57
C THR A 133 6.83 2.39 18.21
N LEU A 134 6.24 1.50 19.01
CA LEU A 134 5.08 1.84 19.82
C LEU A 134 5.48 2.79 20.97
N LYS A 135 4.70 3.85 21.17
CA LYS A 135 4.85 4.72 22.33
C LYS A 135 4.71 3.89 23.61
N PRO A 136 5.52 4.15 24.66
CA PRO A 136 5.32 3.53 25.96
C PRO A 136 3.90 3.82 26.46
N LEU A 137 3.20 2.79 26.95
CA LEU A 137 1.91 2.99 27.61
C LEU A 137 2.13 3.65 28.98
N ALA A 138 1.27 4.60 29.34
CA ALA A 138 1.17 5.06 30.72
C ALA A 138 0.69 3.91 31.63
N GLU A 139 1.06 3.93 32.92
CA GLU A 139 0.61 2.91 33.87
C GLU A 139 -0.94 2.86 33.90
N GLY A 140 -1.51 1.71 33.50
CA GLY A 140 -2.95 1.48 33.47
C GLY A 140 -3.62 1.65 32.10
N GLU A 141 -2.92 2.09 31.07
CA GLU A 141 -3.45 2.14 29.70
C GLU A 141 -3.34 0.78 28.99
N GLN A 142 -4.40 0.42 28.26
CA GLN A 142 -4.42 -0.76 27.39
C GLN A 142 -4.44 -0.33 25.93
N ARG A 143 -3.66 -1.01 25.07
CA ARG A 143 -3.70 -0.80 23.62
C ARG A 143 -5.01 -1.33 23.05
N GLY A 144 -5.59 -0.60 22.07
CA GLY A 144 -6.75 -1.05 21.35
C GLY A 144 -6.53 -2.41 20.66
N ALA A 145 -7.56 -3.26 20.62
CA ALA A 145 -7.51 -4.55 19.97
C ALA A 145 -7.36 -4.38 18.45
N GLY A 146 -6.48 -5.21 17.86
CA GLY A 146 -6.01 -5.10 16.49
C GLY A 146 -7.08 -5.13 15.39
N CYS A 147 -6.63 -4.84 14.21
CA CYS A 147 -7.35 -4.62 12.96
C CYS A 147 -8.42 -5.68 12.64
N ALA A 148 -9.60 -5.23 12.19
CA ALA A 148 -10.73 -6.06 11.74
C ALA A 148 -10.41 -7.03 10.58
N CYS A 149 -9.28 -6.89 9.90
CA CYS A 149 -8.85 -7.80 8.82
C CYS A 149 -8.49 -9.22 9.32
N ALA A 150 -8.19 -9.42 10.61
CA ALA A 150 -7.88 -10.73 11.18
C ALA A 150 -9.11 -11.63 11.37
N SER A 151 -10.33 -11.07 11.23
CA SER A 151 -11.60 -11.76 11.55
C SER A 151 -12.19 -12.60 10.43
N MET A 152 -11.59 -12.60 9.22
CA MET A 152 -12.18 -13.28 8.04
C MET A 152 -11.62 -14.66 7.74
N ASN A 153 -10.73 -15.23 8.55
CA ASN A 153 -10.06 -16.50 8.23
C ASN A 153 -10.06 -17.53 9.37
N THR A 154 -11.19 -17.73 10.03
CA THR A 154 -11.40 -18.96 10.81
C THR A 154 -12.22 -19.94 9.98
N PRO A 155 -11.69 -21.11 9.57
CA PRO A 155 -12.51 -22.16 9.01
C PRO A 155 -13.42 -22.70 10.10
N GLU A 156 -14.72 -22.62 9.86
CA GLU A 156 -15.76 -23.24 10.67
C GLU A 156 -15.48 -24.75 10.78
N ALA A 157 -15.19 -25.21 11.99
CA ALA A 157 -14.98 -26.62 12.27
C ALA A 157 -16.32 -27.34 12.07
N ALA A 158 -16.39 -28.18 11.04
CA ALA A 158 -17.51 -29.05 10.77
C ALA A 158 -17.72 -29.99 11.96
N SER A 159 -18.79 -29.75 12.72
CA SER A 159 -19.28 -30.65 13.76
C SER A 159 -19.86 -31.89 13.11
N THR A 160 -19.12 -33.00 13.18
CA THR A 160 -19.61 -34.33 12.81
C THR A 160 -20.44 -34.87 13.96
N THR A 161 -21.73 -34.69 13.92
CA THR A 161 -22.66 -35.43 14.79
C THR A 161 -22.87 -36.84 14.25
N ALA A 162 -22.26 -37.83 14.92
CA ALA A 162 -22.54 -39.23 14.71
C ALA A 162 -23.96 -39.58 15.22
N ALA A 163 -24.79 -40.15 14.38
CA ALA A 163 -26.08 -40.68 14.74
C ALA A 163 -25.91 -42.04 15.48
N PRO A 164 -26.73 -42.32 16.51
CA PRO A 164 -26.70 -43.60 17.21
C PRO A 164 -27.46 -44.66 16.39
N THR A 165 -26.82 -45.82 16.23
CA THR A 165 -27.44 -47.05 15.71
C THR A 165 -28.37 -47.62 16.76
N ALA A 166 -29.65 -47.79 16.42
CA ALA A 166 -30.60 -48.54 17.21
C ALA A 166 -30.71 -49.98 16.69
N ALA A 167 -30.73 -50.91 17.62
CA ALA A 167 -30.89 -52.35 17.42
C ALA A 167 -32.24 -52.77 16.85
#